data_5b7e60a526d6dea9848a429b518a8c37
#
_entry.id   5b7e60a526d6dea9848a429b518a8c37
#
_cell.length_a   1.000
_cell.length_b   1.000
_cell.length_c   1.000
_cell.angle_alpha   90.00
_cell.angle_beta   90.00
_cell.angle_gamma   90.00
#
_symmetry.space_group_name_H-M   'P 1'
#
loop_
_entity.id
_entity.type
_entity.pdbx_description
1 polymer ?
#
loop_
_entity_poly.entity_id
_entity_poly.type
_entity_poly.pdbx_seq_one_letter_code
_entity_poly.pdbx_strand_id
1 'polypeptide(L)'
;MAKRRKIYYPDSQITKNLFTAGKEWMYLKNWKEYTGYYHRYSNGEVFTEREWDANRSEVLVPYKEKPNSYFTYLDIKHYKLYQGEKYQILGPQKFYTYIAPRAVKRLPTDIETKNGFMERIFVYKRNEKNRVMFEVNEEQIQNFNKDNTGINQYLYGYVKIPWKLDGPERDIYDGSTLKTPGVIDTNERIIERYSKKFPILKSILINPREHSKYDI
;
A
#
# COMPACT_ATOMS: atom_id res chain seq x y z
N MET A 1 8.10 31.81 -15.52
CA MET A 1 8.34 30.71 -16.49
C MET A 1 9.79 30.29 -16.39
N ALA A 2 10.09 29.09 -15.88
CA ALA A 2 11.46 28.59 -15.85
C ALA A 2 11.90 28.20 -17.27
N LYS A 3 12.97 28.83 -17.75
CA LYS A 3 13.57 28.48 -19.05
C LYS A 3 14.01 27.00 -18.99
N ARG A 4 13.42 26.14 -19.84
CA ARG A 4 13.91 24.77 -20.04
C ARG A 4 15.38 24.83 -20.42
N ARG A 5 16.27 24.17 -19.67
CA ARG A 5 17.66 23.92 -20.10
C ARG A 5 17.57 23.07 -21.36
N LYS A 6 18.06 23.58 -22.50
CA LYS A 6 18.30 22.74 -23.69
C LYS A 6 19.37 21.73 -23.31
N ILE A 7 19.03 20.45 -23.29
CA ILE A 7 20.02 19.38 -23.17
C ILE A 7 20.66 19.28 -24.55
N TYR A 8 21.94 19.59 -24.62
CA TYR A 8 22.73 19.48 -25.85
C TYR A 8 23.43 18.11 -25.87
N TYR A 9 23.14 17.30 -26.86
CA TYR A 9 23.83 16.06 -27.10
C TYR A 9 24.94 16.28 -28.15
N PRO A 10 26.21 15.97 -27.85
CA PRO A 10 27.25 16.01 -28.86
C PRO A 10 27.01 14.92 -29.92
N ASP A 11 27.50 15.16 -31.14
CA ASP A 11 27.29 14.24 -32.27
C ASP A 11 27.71 12.80 -32.00
N SER A 12 28.71 12.58 -31.15
CA SER A 12 29.15 11.25 -30.69
C SER A 12 28.08 10.47 -29.90
N GLN A 13 27.07 11.16 -29.38
CA GLN A 13 25.95 10.58 -28.64
C GLN A 13 24.67 10.43 -29.47
N ILE A 14 24.72 10.73 -30.75
CA ILE A 14 23.58 10.68 -31.67
C ILE A 14 23.92 9.68 -32.80
N THR A 15 23.16 8.60 -32.88
CA THR A 15 23.24 7.68 -34.01
C THR A 15 22.30 8.18 -35.12
N LYS A 16 22.85 8.66 -36.22
CA LYS A 16 22.10 9.26 -37.34
C LYS A 16 21.90 8.27 -38.49
N ASN A 17 21.04 8.61 -39.45
CA ASN A 17 20.82 7.85 -40.68
C ASN A 17 20.36 6.40 -40.51
N LEU A 18 19.68 6.09 -39.42
CA LEU A 18 19.06 4.77 -39.23
C LEU A 18 17.80 4.67 -40.11
N PHE A 19 17.46 3.47 -40.56
CA PHE A 19 16.30 3.23 -41.42
C PHE A 19 15.47 2.08 -40.89
N THR A 20 14.13 2.23 -40.88
CA THR A 20 13.21 1.14 -40.59
C THR A 20 12.23 0.93 -41.75
N ALA A 21 12.02 -0.33 -42.12
CA ALA A 21 11.03 -0.75 -43.11
C ALA A 21 9.65 -0.99 -42.49
N GLY A 22 9.51 -0.82 -41.17
CA GLY A 22 8.28 -1.05 -40.41
C GLY A 22 8.47 -2.05 -39.27
N LYS A 23 7.46 -2.20 -38.42
CA LYS A 23 7.39 -3.10 -37.25
C LYS A 23 8.46 -2.88 -36.15
N GLU A 24 9.21 -1.78 -36.23
CA GLU A 24 10.19 -1.41 -35.22
C GLU A 24 9.73 -0.20 -34.42
N TRP A 25 9.15 0.79 -35.08
CA TRP A 25 8.80 2.05 -34.50
C TRP A 25 7.39 2.51 -34.89
N MET A 26 6.74 3.28 -34.01
CA MET A 26 5.48 3.96 -34.26
C MET A 26 5.54 5.39 -33.74
N TYR A 27 4.71 6.26 -34.32
CA TYR A 27 4.55 7.64 -33.82
C TYR A 27 3.91 7.66 -32.43
N LEU A 28 4.52 8.32 -31.48
CA LEU A 28 3.91 8.54 -30.16
C LEU A 28 2.57 9.26 -30.23
N LYS A 29 2.41 10.17 -31.21
CA LYS A 29 1.26 11.05 -31.34
C LYS A 29 -0.04 10.30 -31.70
N ASN A 30 0.03 9.32 -32.59
CA ASN A 30 -1.16 8.67 -33.19
C ASN A 30 -1.07 7.15 -33.26
N TRP A 31 0.01 6.55 -32.76
CA TRP A 31 0.26 5.11 -32.75
C TRP A 31 0.27 4.44 -34.12
N LYS A 32 0.49 5.23 -35.16
CA LYS A 32 0.67 4.68 -36.51
C LYS A 32 2.09 4.17 -36.64
N GLU A 33 2.22 3.09 -37.36
CA GLU A 33 3.52 2.51 -37.73
C GLU A 33 4.36 3.53 -38.48
N TYR A 34 5.63 3.60 -38.15
CA TYR A 34 6.62 4.45 -38.80
C TYR A 34 7.49 3.63 -39.75
N THR A 35 7.64 4.13 -40.95
CA THR A 35 8.59 3.64 -41.95
C THR A 35 9.40 4.82 -42.48
N GLY A 36 10.72 4.68 -42.48
CA GLY A 36 11.59 5.74 -42.95
C GLY A 36 12.88 5.90 -42.15
N TYR A 37 13.55 7.02 -42.37
CA TYR A 37 14.80 7.32 -41.68
C TYR A 37 14.54 7.89 -40.29
N TYR A 38 15.36 7.46 -39.33
CA TYR A 38 15.28 7.91 -37.96
C TYR A 38 16.70 8.11 -37.37
N HIS A 39 16.76 8.80 -36.24
CA HIS A 39 17.96 8.92 -35.43
C HIS A 39 17.67 8.63 -33.96
N ARG A 40 18.70 8.21 -33.24
CA ARG A 40 18.61 7.80 -31.84
C ARG A 40 19.66 8.51 -31.00
N TYR A 41 19.24 9.03 -29.86
CA TYR A 41 20.11 9.58 -28.83
C TYR A 41 20.63 8.50 -27.88
N SER A 42 21.77 8.76 -27.23
CA SER A 42 22.39 7.85 -26.24
C SER A 42 21.50 7.58 -25.02
N ASN A 43 20.57 8.47 -24.73
CA ASN A 43 19.56 8.30 -23.67
C ASN A 43 18.41 7.34 -24.07
N GLY A 44 18.42 6.81 -25.30
CA GLY A 44 17.41 5.88 -25.83
C GLY A 44 16.26 6.56 -26.56
N GLU A 45 16.17 7.89 -26.58
CA GLU A 45 15.13 8.61 -27.36
C GLU A 45 15.36 8.41 -28.84
N VAL A 46 14.24 8.21 -29.58
CA VAL A 46 14.22 8.00 -31.02
C VAL A 46 13.29 9.00 -31.67
N PHE A 47 13.74 9.57 -32.78
CA PHE A 47 12.99 10.58 -33.53
C PHE A 47 12.99 10.27 -35.03
N THR A 48 11.96 10.73 -35.72
CA THR A 48 11.90 10.69 -37.17
C THR A 48 13.00 11.53 -37.80
N GLU A 49 13.24 11.36 -39.08
CA GLU A 49 14.26 12.02 -39.88
C GLU A 49 15.69 11.52 -39.61
N ARG A 50 16.59 11.76 -40.58
CA ARG A 50 17.99 11.34 -40.52
C ARG A 50 18.77 12.02 -39.39
N GLU A 51 18.41 13.29 -39.14
CA GLU A 51 18.98 14.15 -38.12
C GLU A 51 17.88 14.97 -37.48
N TRP A 52 18.17 15.61 -36.36
CA TRP A 52 17.20 16.45 -35.65
C TRP A 52 16.79 17.66 -36.48
N ASP A 53 15.51 17.76 -36.76
CA ASP A 53 14.85 18.94 -37.34
C ASP A 53 13.74 19.39 -36.39
N ALA A 54 13.85 20.62 -35.89
CA ALA A 54 12.92 21.17 -34.90
C ALA A 54 11.44 21.24 -35.39
N ASN A 55 11.23 21.26 -36.72
CA ASN A 55 9.90 21.37 -37.32
C ASN A 55 9.33 20.02 -37.79
N ARG A 56 10.18 19.04 -38.02
CA ARG A 56 9.79 17.78 -38.65
C ARG A 56 10.00 16.56 -37.77
N SER A 57 10.99 16.60 -36.86
CA SER A 57 11.29 15.45 -36.01
C SER A 57 10.18 15.21 -35.01
N GLU A 58 9.53 14.06 -35.12
CA GLU A 58 8.53 13.56 -34.21
C GLU A 58 9.09 12.40 -33.37
N VAL A 59 8.61 12.26 -32.16
CA VAL A 59 9.04 11.19 -31.26
C VAL A 59 8.51 9.84 -31.73
N LEU A 60 9.39 8.84 -31.73
CA LEU A 60 9.08 7.46 -32.02
C LEU A 60 9.14 6.61 -30.76
N VAL A 61 8.27 5.60 -30.68
CA VAL A 61 8.23 4.59 -29.63
C VAL A 61 8.29 3.20 -30.25
N PRO A 62 8.75 2.18 -29.52
CA PRO A 62 8.80 0.80 -30.03
C PRO A 62 7.43 0.35 -30.57
N TYR A 63 7.43 -0.28 -31.73
CA TYR A 63 6.25 -0.84 -32.35
C TYR A 63 5.65 -1.97 -31.50
N LYS A 64 4.34 -1.94 -31.29
CA LYS A 64 3.60 -3.00 -30.61
C LYS A 64 2.37 -3.35 -31.45
N GLU A 65 2.23 -4.60 -31.82
CA GLU A 65 1.03 -5.10 -32.50
C GLU A 65 -0.19 -4.93 -31.57
N LYS A 66 -1.10 -4.02 -31.92
CA LYS A 66 -2.33 -3.72 -31.18
C LYS A 66 -2.11 -3.45 -29.69
N PRO A 67 -1.84 -2.21 -29.31
CA PRO A 67 -1.82 -1.87 -27.91
C PRO A 67 -3.20 -2.18 -27.32
N ASN A 68 -3.24 -3.15 -26.41
CA ASN A 68 -4.36 -3.37 -25.53
C ASN A 68 -4.65 -2.03 -24.82
N SER A 69 -5.91 -1.58 -24.75
CA SER A 69 -6.29 -0.29 -24.19
C SER A 69 -5.71 -0.02 -22.78
N TYR A 70 -5.48 -1.08 -22.04
CA TYR A 70 -4.86 -1.06 -20.72
C TYR A 70 -3.35 -0.72 -20.79
N PHE A 71 -2.66 -1.24 -21.79
CA PHE A 71 -1.23 -1.06 -21.98
C PHE A 71 -0.88 0.33 -22.49
N THR A 72 -1.74 0.87 -23.37
CA THR A 72 -1.60 2.22 -23.93
C THR A 72 -1.58 3.29 -22.83
N TYR A 73 -2.42 3.15 -21.80
CA TYR A 73 -2.51 4.12 -20.70
C TYR A 73 -1.24 4.12 -19.83
N LEU A 74 -0.71 2.94 -19.52
CA LEU A 74 0.51 2.80 -18.72
C LEU A 74 1.76 3.25 -19.49
N ASP A 75 1.86 2.93 -20.79
CA ASP A 75 2.99 3.33 -21.62
C ASP A 75 3.03 4.84 -21.85
N ILE A 76 1.90 5.47 -22.13
CA ILE A 76 1.81 6.94 -22.24
C ILE A 76 2.21 7.59 -20.92
N LYS A 77 1.78 7.02 -19.79
CA LYS A 77 2.13 7.51 -18.46
C LYS A 77 3.64 7.43 -18.22
N HIS A 78 4.26 6.29 -18.49
CA HIS A 78 5.70 6.10 -18.32
C HIS A 78 6.50 6.98 -19.26
N TYR A 79 6.08 7.08 -20.51
CA TYR A 79 6.77 7.90 -21.51
C TYR A 79 6.73 9.40 -21.17
N LYS A 80 5.58 9.89 -20.73
CA LYS A 80 5.43 11.31 -20.32
C LYS A 80 6.19 11.62 -19.02
N LEU A 81 6.28 10.68 -18.10
CA LEU A 81 7.14 10.80 -16.92
C LEU A 81 8.62 10.87 -17.31
N TYR A 82 9.03 10.09 -18.30
CA TYR A 82 10.41 10.06 -18.80
C TYR A 82 10.78 11.38 -19.50
N GLN A 83 9.85 12.00 -20.24
CA GLN A 83 10.07 13.31 -20.88
C GLN A 83 9.96 14.51 -19.92
N GLY A 84 9.75 14.29 -18.63
CA GLY A 84 9.64 15.36 -17.65
C GLY A 84 8.39 16.24 -17.85
N GLU A 85 7.41 15.78 -18.61
CA GLU A 85 6.10 16.42 -18.66
C GLU A 85 5.39 16.20 -17.31
N LYS A 86 5.08 17.31 -16.66
CA LYS A 86 4.46 17.30 -15.34
C LYS A 86 3.15 16.51 -15.35
N TYR A 87 2.85 15.88 -14.22
CA TYR A 87 1.68 15.09 -13.86
C TYR A 87 0.29 15.61 -14.29
N GLN A 88 0.20 16.84 -14.80
CA GLN A 88 -1.06 17.48 -15.20
C GLN A 88 -1.76 16.84 -16.42
N ILE A 89 -1.05 16.00 -17.18
CA ILE A 89 -1.62 15.32 -18.36
C ILE A 89 -2.07 13.90 -18.06
N LEU A 90 -1.67 13.38 -16.92
CA LEU A 90 -2.27 12.17 -16.38
C LEU A 90 -3.67 12.59 -15.92
N GLY A 91 -4.73 12.14 -16.60
CA GLY A 91 -6.12 12.38 -16.18
C GLY A 91 -6.30 12.17 -14.68
N PRO A 92 -7.46 12.46 -14.10
CA PRO A 92 -7.62 12.45 -12.65
C PRO A 92 -7.08 11.13 -12.11
N GLN A 93 -5.87 11.17 -11.58
CA GLN A 93 -5.31 10.03 -10.88
C GLN A 93 -6.26 9.83 -9.70
N LYS A 94 -6.90 8.69 -9.65
CA LYS A 94 -7.48 8.23 -8.39
C LYS A 94 -6.31 8.07 -7.43
N PHE A 95 -6.01 9.13 -6.70
CA PHE A 95 -5.09 9.03 -5.58
C PHE A 95 -5.78 8.13 -4.57
N TYR A 96 -5.24 6.94 -4.39
CA TYR A 96 -5.62 6.08 -3.29
C TYR A 96 -5.13 6.75 -2.01
N THR A 97 -6.00 7.46 -1.34
CA THR A 97 -5.73 8.05 -0.04
C THR A 97 -5.90 6.95 1.01
N TYR A 98 -4.88 6.13 1.17
CA TYR A 98 -4.88 5.18 2.28
C TYR A 98 -4.76 5.92 3.60
N ILE A 99 -5.66 5.58 4.52
CA ILE A 99 -5.63 6.07 5.89
C ILE A 99 -4.71 5.17 6.69
N ALA A 100 -3.74 5.75 7.40
CA ALA A 100 -2.95 5.01 8.37
C ALA A 100 -3.79 4.77 9.63
N PRO A 101 -3.81 3.55 10.19
CA PRO A 101 -4.50 3.28 11.44
C PRO A 101 -3.84 4.06 12.58
N ARG A 102 -4.64 4.56 13.51
CA ARG A 102 -4.18 5.34 14.67
C ARG A 102 -4.40 4.54 15.95
N ALA A 103 -3.43 4.60 16.86
CA ALA A 103 -3.56 4.00 18.16
C ALA A 103 -4.71 4.66 18.94
N VAL A 104 -5.65 3.85 19.41
CA VAL A 104 -6.77 4.29 20.25
C VAL A 104 -7.00 3.21 21.29
N LYS A 105 -6.95 3.59 22.58
CA LYS A 105 -7.32 2.67 23.65
C LYS A 105 -8.83 2.42 23.58
N ARG A 106 -9.21 1.17 23.32
CA ARG A 106 -10.62 0.78 23.25
C ARG A 106 -11.17 0.62 24.66
N LEU A 107 -12.30 1.25 24.93
CA LEU A 107 -13.06 1.05 26.15
C LEU A 107 -14.19 0.06 25.89
N PRO A 108 -14.58 -0.76 26.89
CA PRO A 108 -15.73 -1.65 26.76
C PRO A 108 -17.03 -0.84 26.63
N THR A 109 -17.93 -1.34 25.81
CA THR A 109 -19.30 -0.80 25.70
C THR A 109 -20.17 -1.32 26.85
N ASP A 110 -21.31 -0.68 27.08
CA ASP A 110 -22.27 -1.13 28.10
C ASP A 110 -22.77 -2.58 27.85
N ILE A 111 -22.86 -2.96 26.58
CA ILE A 111 -23.25 -4.33 26.19
C ILE A 111 -22.15 -5.32 26.52
N GLU A 112 -20.91 -5.00 26.22
CA GLU A 112 -19.75 -5.85 26.52
C GLU A 112 -19.54 -5.99 28.02
N THR A 113 -19.73 -4.90 28.76
CA THR A 113 -19.67 -4.93 30.23
C THR A 113 -20.71 -5.85 30.81
N LYS A 114 -21.97 -5.79 30.32
CA LYS A 114 -23.03 -6.71 30.72
C LYS A 114 -22.78 -8.15 30.36
N ASN A 115 -22.17 -8.39 29.19
CA ASN A 115 -21.81 -9.74 28.71
C ASN A 115 -20.54 -10.29 29.39
N GLY A 116 -19.80 -9.43 30.09
CA GLY A 116 -18.55 -9.82 30.78
C GLY A 116 -17.37 -10.09 29.88
N PHE A 117 -17.44 -9.77 28.58
CA PHE A 117 -16.37 -9.93 27.60
C PHE A 117 -16.37 -8.80 26.58
N MET A 118 -15.18 -8.43 26.12
CA MET A 118 -14.99 -7.52 25.00
C MET A 118 -14.00 -8.12 23.99
N GLU A 119 -13.97 -7.59 22.76
CA GLU A 119 -12.91 -7.87 21.80
C GLU A 119 -11.94 -6.69 21.75
N ARG A 120 -10.68 -6.89 22.13
CA ARG A 120 -9.59 -5.93 21.91
C ARG A 120 -8.99 -6.15 20.53
N ILE A 121 -8.77 -5.09 19.79
CA ILE A 121 -8.35 -5.19 18.38
C ILE A 121 -6.99 -4.53 18.23
N PHE A 122 -6.00 -5.29 17.78
CA PHE A 122 -4.65 -4.83 17.58
C PHE A 122 -4.29 -4.87 16.11
N VAL A 123 -3.76 -3.77 15.59
CA VAL A 123 -3.28 -3.64 14.21
C VAL A 123 -1.75 -3.73 14.20
N TYR A 124 -1.21 -4.33 13.14
CA TYR A 124 0.23 -4.45 12.91
C TYR A 124 0.56 -4.28 11.43
N LYS A 125 1.77 -3.81 11.12
CA LYS A 125 2.29 -3.82 9.75
C LYS A 125 2.79 -5.19 9.36
N ARG A 126 2.43 -5.65 8.16
CA ARG A 126 2.79 -6.98 7.66
C ARG A 126 4.25 -7.10 7.23
N ASN A 127 4.83 -6.01 6.73
CA ASN A 127 6.17 -5.94 6.13
C ASN A 127 7.28 -5.55 7.13
N GLU A 128 6.96 -5.34 8.40
CA GLU A 128 7.95 -5.05 9.43
C GLU A 128 8.36 -6.31 10.19
N LYS A 129 9.69 -6.55 10.34
CA LYS A 129 10.23 -7.66 11.13
C LYS A 129 9.86 -7.53 12.61
N ASN A 130 10.03 -6.34 13.17
CA ASN A 130 9.59 -6.00 14.52
C ASN A 130 8.18 -5.42 14.41
N ARG A 131 7.18 -6.30 14.41
CA ARG A 131 5.79 -5.92 14.26
C ARG A 131 5.36 -5.03 15.42
N VAL A 132 5.46 -3.72 15.22
CA VAL A 132 4.83 -2.76 16.14
C VAL A 132 3.33 -3.00 16.08
N MET A 133 2.72 -3.22 17.25
CA MET A 133 1.27 -3.41 17.38
C MET A 133 0.70 -2.31 18.25
N PHE A 134 -0.50 -1.87 17.93
CA PHE A 134 -1.24 -0.90 18.74
C PHE A 134 -2.74 -1.20 18.65
N GLU A 135 -3.43 -0.84 19.71
CA GLU A 135 -4.86 -1.04 19.82
C GLU A 135 -5.63 -0.02 18.97
N VAL A 136 -6.74 -0.45 18.37
CA VAL A 136 -7.64 0.37 17.57
C VAL A 136 -9.10 0.09 17.94
N ASN A 137 -10.01 1.00 17.58
CA ASN A 137 -11.44 0.80 17.74
C ASN A 137 -12.05 0.05 16.54
N GLU A 138 -13.30 -0.38 16.71
CA GLU A 138 -14.02 -1.13 15.68
C GLU A 138 -14.31 -0.30 14.42
N GLU A 139 -14.51 1.00 14.56
CA GLU A 139 -14.73 1.92 13.45
C GLU A 139 -13.56 1.92 12.47
N GLN A 140 -12.32 1.86 12.97
CA GLN A 140 -11.14 1.75 12.13
C GLN A 140 -11.10 0.43 11.36
N ILE A 141 -11.57 -0.68 11.97
CA ILE A 141 -11.61 -2.00 11.32
C ILE A 141 -12.61 -2.02 10.17
N GLN A 142 -13.73 -1.35 10.27
CA GLN A 142 -14.70 -1.20 9.18
C GLN A 142 -14.08 -0.51 7.95
N ASN A 143 -13.00 0.23 8.13
CA ASN A 143 -12.28 0.89 7.06
C ASN A 143 -11.18 0.03 6.40
N PHE A 144 -10.91 -1.20 6.90
CA PHE A 144 -9.86 -2.06 6.33
C PHE A 144 -10.16 -2.55 4.91
N ASN A 145 -11.42 -2.68 4.54
CA ASN A 145 -11.84 -3.26 3.27
C ASN A 145 -12.51 -2.24 2.34
N LYS A 146 -12.43 -0.95 2.65
CA LYS A 146 -12.97 0.07 1.76
C LYS A 146 -12.02 0.27 0.59
N ASP A 147 -12.49 -0.03 -0.61
CA ASP A 147 -11.75 0.09 -1.84
C ASP A 147 -11.10 1.47 -1.97
N ASN A 148 -9.78 1.48 -1.94
CA ASN A 148 -8.92 2.62 -2.28
C ASN A 148 -9.01 3.87 -1.38
N THR A 149 -9.81 3.87 -0.32
CA THR A 149 -9.97 5.02 0.59
C THR A 149 -9.81 4.68 2.07
N GLY A 150 -9.68 3.41 2.39
CA GLY A 150 -9.56 2.91 3.76
C GLY A 150 -8.13 2.52 4.16
N ILE A 151 -8.03 1.69 5.20
CA ILE A 151 -6.76 1.13 5.64
C ILE A 151 -6.31 0.05 4.65
N ASN A 152 -5.07 0.15 4.17
CA ASN A 152 -4.53 -0.79 3.20
C ASN A 152 -4.30 -2.18 3.81
N GLN A 153 -5.13 -3.15 3.44
CA GLN A 153 -5.06 -4.53 3.93
C GLN A 153 -3.77 -5.29 3.51
N TYR A 154 -3.05 -4.83 2.50
CA TYR A 154 -1.77 -5.43 2.10
C TYR A 154 -0.62 -4.97 2.99
N LEU A 155 -0.70 -3.75 3.53
CA LEU A 155 0.31 -3.19 4.44
C LEU A 155 0.02 -3.55 5.89
N TYR A 156 -1.26 -3.57 6.28
CA TYR A 156 -1.69 -3.79 7.66
C TYR A 156 -2.46 -5.09 7.81
N GLY A 157 -2.34 -5.69 8.98
CA GLY A 157 -3.18 -6.78 9.43
C GLY A 157 -3.73 -6.46 10.81
N TYR A 158 -4.74 -7.17 11.23
CA TYR A 158 -5.26 -7.03 12.58
C TYR A 158 -5.52 -8.39 13.22
N VAL A 159 -5.60 -8.38 14.55
CA VAL A 159 -5.98 -9.53 15.36
C VAL A 159 -7.00 -9.07 16.39
N LYS A 160 -8.07 -9.83 16.55
CA LYS A 160 -9.08 -9.66 17.61
C LYS A 160 -8.71 -10.58 18.75
N ILE A 161 -8.64 -10.03 19.96
CA ILE A 161 -8.27 -10.75 21.18
C ILE A 161 -9.45 -10.68 22.13
N PRO A 162 -10.10 -11.80 22.48
CA PRO A 162 -11.14 -11.80 23.47
C PRO A 162 -10.56 -11.40 24.83
N TRP A 163 -11.28 -10.61 25.59
CA TRP A 163 -10.83 -10.09 26.86
C TRP A 163 -11.96 -10.20 27.88
N LYS A 164 -11.68 -10.86 29.00
CA LYS A 164 -12.68 -11.08 30.05
C LYS A 164 -12.77 -9.87 30.97
N LEU A 165 -13.99 -9.38 31.22
CA LEU A 165 -14.27 -8.17 32.02
C LEU A 165 -14.87 -8.51 33.39
N ASP A 166 -15.71 -9.55 33.47
CA ASP A 166 -16.44 -9.89 34.68
C ASP A 166 -16.32 -11.36 35.07
N GLY A 167 -16.52 -11.63 36.34
CA GLY A 167 -16.41 -12.93 36.97
C GLY A 167 -15.62 -12.84 38.27
N PRO A 168 -15.25 -13.98 38.87
CA PRO A 168 -14.32 -14.02 40.02
C PRO A 168 -12.93 -13.52 39.59
N GLU A 169 -12.18 -12.99 40.54
CA GLU A 169 -10.82 -12.48 40.27
C GLU A 169 -9.91 -13.58 39.76
N ARG A 170 -9.90 -14.71 40.48
CA ARG A 170 -9.11 -15.91 40.17
C ARG A 170 -10.01 -17.09 39.86
N ASP A 171 -9.46 -18.11 39.24
CA ASP A 171 -10.15 -19.34 38.93
C ASP A 171 -10.69 -20.03 40.22
N ILE A 172 -11.94 -20.44 40.18
CA ILE A 172 -12.59 -21.20 41.28
C ILE A 172 -12.64 -22.68 40.87
N TYR A 173 -12.08 -23.54 41.71
CA TYR A 173 -12.05 -24.96 41.51
C TYR A 173 -12.99 -25.70 42.50
N ASP A 174 -13.51 -26.81 42.03
CA ASP A 174 -14.18 -27.80 42.87
C ASP A 174 -13.36 -29.08 42.80
N GLY A 175 -12.55 -29.30 43.83
CA GLY A 175 -11.49 -30.29 43.78
C GLY A 175 -10.45 -29.96 42.71
N SER A 176 -10.31 -30.84 41.71
CA SER A 176 -9.40 -30.63 40.55
C SER A 176 -10.10 -30.06 39.31
N THR A 177 -11.41 -29.84 39.36
CA THR A 177 -12.21 -29.39 38.22
C THR A 177 -12.41 -27.88 38.28
N LEU A 178 -12.11 -27.16 37.18
CA LEU A 178 -12.38 -25.74 37.07
C LEU A 178 -13.89 -25.49 37.04
N LYS A 179 -14.44 -24.88 38.09
CA LYS A 179 -15.86 -24.58 38.22
C LYS A 179 -16.21 -23.23 37.55
N THR A 180 -15.45 -22.20 37.85
CA THR A 180 -15.66 -20.85 37.29
C THR A 180 -14.33 -20.23 36.94
N PRO A 181 -14.10 -19.89 35.66
CA PRO A 181 -12.87 -19.25 35.25
C PRO A 181 -12.79 -17.82 35.76
N GLY A 182 -11.63 -17.44 36.34
CA GLY A 182 -11.34 -16.11 36.82
C GLY A 182 -11.02 -15.12 35.72
N VAL A 183 -11.13 -13.83 36.00
CA VAL A 183 -10.79 -12.75 35.06
C VAL A 183 -9.29 -12.77 34.77
N ILE A 184 -8.46 -12.73 35.82
CA ILE A 184 -7.00 -12.63 35.67
C ILE A 184 -6.45 -13.87 35.00
N ASP A 185 -6.77 -15.07 35.50
CA ASP A 185 -6.21 -16.31 34.96
C ASP A 185 -6.66 -16.54 33.52
N THR A 186 -7.88 -16.13 33.16
CA THR A 186 -8.37 -16.19 31.77
C THR A 186 -7.58 -15.25 30.86
N ASN A 187 -7.40 -13.99 31.27
CA ASN A 187 -6.68 -13.00 30.47
C ASN A 187 -5.19 -13.33 30.37
N GLU A 188 -4.55 -13.88 31.42
CA GLU A 188 -3.18 -14.39 31.36
C GLU A 188 -3.04 -15.54 30.34
N ARG A 189 -3.95 -16.52 30.32
CA ARG A 189 -4.00 -17.58 29.32
C ARG A 189 -4.18 -17.04 27.89
N ILE A 190 -5.01 -16.01 27.73
CA ILE A 190 -5.21 -15.33 26.45
C ILE A 190 -3.92 -14.64 26.00
N ILE A 191 -3.28 -13.88 26.89
CA ILE A 191 -1.99 -13.23 26.60
C ILE A 191 -0.95 -14.27 26.17
N GLU A 192 -0.81 -15.34 26.93
CA GLU A 192 0.15 -16.39 26.62
C GLU A 192 -0.13 -17.04 25.25
N ARG A 193 -1.39 -17.37 24.96
CA ARG A 193 -1.80 -17.97 23.68
C ARG A 193 -1.47 -17.08 22.49
N TYR A 194 -1.84 -15.80 22.56
CA TYR A 194 -1.64 -14.88 21.43
C TYR A 194 -0.20 -14.41 21.29
N SER A 195 0.57 -14.38 22.39
CA SER A 195 1.99 -14.02 22.40
C SER A 195 2.87 -15.06 21.70
N LYS A 196 2.42 -16.30 21.54
CA LYS A 196 3.14 -17.30 20.71
C LYS A 196 3.27 -16.83 19.26
N LYS A 197 2.27 -16.13 18.73
CA LYS A 197 2.27 -15.59 17.37
C LYS A 197 2.75 -14.14 17.32
N PHE A 198 2.48 -13.36 18.35
CA PHE A 198 2.77 -11.93 18.46
C PHE A 198 3.46 -11.63 19.79
N PRO A 199 4.78 -11.86 19.93
CA PRO A 199 5.50 -11.71 21.20
C PRO A 199 5.37 -10.33 21.85
N ILE A 200 5.22 -9.30 21.03
CA ILE A 200 5.04 -7.91 21.50
C ILE A 200 3.79 -7.71 22.37
N LEU A 201 2.79 -8.58 22.26
CA LEU A 201 1.57 -8.48 23.06
C LEU A 201 1.84 -8.62 24.57
N LYS A 202 2.90 -9.34 24.97
CA LYS A 202 3.30 -9.42 26.40
C LYS A 202 3.70 -8.04 26.97
N SER A 203 4.27 -7.18 26.17
CA SER A 203 4.67 -5.83 26.59
C SER A 203 3.54 -4.80 26.49
N ILE A 204 2.49 -5.11 25.72
CA ILE A 204 1.32 -4.22 25.58
C ILE A 204 0.25 -4.60 26.59
N LEU A 205 -0.05 -5.87 26.74
CA LEU A 205 -1.08 -6.40 27.63
C LEU A 205 -0.47 -6.77 29.01
N ILE A 206 0.12 -5.79 29.67
CA ILE A 206 0.83 -6.00 30.95
C ILE A 206 -0.16 -6.25 32.10
N ASN A 207 -1.31 -5.58 32.06
CA ASN A 207 -2.31 -5.66 33.14
C ASN A 207 -3.46 -6.59 32.74
N PRO A 208 -3.51 -7.86 33.22
CA PRO A 208 -4.62 -8.78 32.94
C PRO A 208 -5.95 -8.36 33.59
N ARG A 209 -5.94 -7.35 34.51
CA ARG A 209 -7.13 -6.78 35.15
C ARG A 209 -7.75 -5.66 34.34
N GLU A 210 -7.05 -5.17 33.32
CA GLU A 210 -7.43 -3.98 32.56
C GLU A 210 -8.90 -4.06 32.08
N HIS A 211 -9.63 -2.98 32.29
CA HIS A 211 -11.07 -2.84 32.01
C HIS A 211 -12.04 -3.70 32.87
N SER A 212 -11.52 -4.52 33.76
CA SER A 212 -12.39 -5.27 34.70
C SER A 212 -12.68 -4.47 35.95
N LYS A 213 -13.63 -4.96 36.76
CA LYS A 213 -13.90 -4.38 38.10
C LYS A 213 -12.72 -4.46 39.08
N TYR A 214 -11.66 -5.17 38.72
CA TYR A 214 -10.43 -5.31 39.49
C TYR A 214 -9.28 -4.42 38.98
N ASP A 215 -9.56 -3.55 38.00
CA ASP A 215 -8.62 -2.58 37.47
C ASP A 215 -8.59 -1.35 38.41
N ILE A 216 -7.78 -1.47 39.45
CA ILE A 216 -7.61 -0.43 40.51
C ILE A 216 -6.26 0.24 40.34
#